data_fb9edc28364a398af1582e02612d5d20
#
_entry.id   fb9edc28364a398af1582e02612d5d20
#
_cell.length_a   1.000
_cell.length_b   1.000
_cell.length_c   1.000
_cell.angle_alpha   90.00
_cell.angle_beta   90.00
_cell.angle_gamma   90.00
#
_symmetry.space_group_name_H-M   'P 1'
#
loop_
_entity.id
_entity.type
_entity.pdbx_description
1 polymer ?
#
loop_
_entity_poly.entity_id
_entity_poly.type
_entity_poly.pdbx_seq_one_letter_code
_entity_poly.pdbx_strand_id
1 'polypeptide(L)'
;MSAPSPTQATEPKPTGTGNSSPRGQSGSVNPITGAVSYLAGQLRQIGLFIALIVIVLFFQITTNGITLAPINVSNLVVQNSYILILAIGMVMVIIAGHIDLSVGSVVAFTGAMAGVMITQWGLPWPVAAVLCLVIGALVGAWQGFWIAYFGIPAFIVTLAGMLAFRGAAQIALQNQQISPFPQGFRNIGSGFLPAFGTTGYEPLTLILGAIASVALIGTGLRGRAIRRKYQLEDEPFLWFITKMVFTVALVMYIGFLLASYSGTPIVLVVLAVLVVVYSMVMKNSVFGRHVYAIGGNLHAAELSGVKTKRVTFLLFVNMGVISALAGLVFTGQLNLASPSAGNGFELDAIAAVFIGGAAVTGGIGTVTGAIVGGLIIGILNNGMSILGVGTEYQSLIKGLVLLAAVAFDVFNKRRAASSRK
;
A
#
# COMPACT_ATOMS: atom_id res chain seq x y z
N MET A 1 54.85 -63.34 -19.34
CA MET A 1 53.40 -63.31 -19.02
C MET A 1 52.84 -62.08 -19.65
N SER A 2 52.07 -62.32 -20.74
CA SER A 2 51.66 -61.35 -21.74
C SER A 2 50.44 -60.55 -21.25
N ALA A 3 50.48 -59.19 -21.42
CA ALA A 3 49.35 -58.34 -21.25
C ALA A 3 48.39 -58.42 -22.45
N PRO A 4 47.05 -58.37 -22.27
CA PRO A 4 46.12 -58.29 -23.36
C PRO A 4 45.89 -56.88 -23.88
N SER A 5 45.77 -56.76 -25.20
CA SER A 5 45.51 -55.56 -26.01
C SER A 5 44.13 -54.95 -25.76
N PRO A 6 43.92 -53.64 -25.98
CA PRO A 6 42.65 -53.03 -25.83
C PRO A 6 41.74 -53.25 -27.04
N THR A 7 40.49 -53.58 -26.75
CA THR A 7 39.38 -53.79 -27.70
C THR A 7 38.93 -52.41 -28.27
N GLN A 8 38.88 -52.32 -29.62
CA GLN A 8 38.33 -51.17 -30.35
C GLN A 8 36.83 -51.04 -30.10
N ALA A 9 36.44 -49.86 -29.63
CA ALA A 9 35.02 -49.46 -29.57
C ALA A 9 34.57 -49.01 -30.97
N THR A 10 33.57 -49.64 -31.50
CA THR A 10 32.88 -49.27 -32.72
C THR A 10 31.97 -48.09 -32.51
N GLU A 11 32.19 -47.01 -33.28
CA GLU A 11 31.31 -45.84 -33.33
C GLU A 11 29.92 -46.20 -33.87
N PRO A 12 28.82 -45.71 -33.30
CA PRO A 12 27.49 -45.87 -33.89
C PRO A 12 27.26 -44.80 -34.98
N LYS A 13 26.85 -45.29 -36.14
CA LYS A 13 26.43 -44.52 -37.32
C LYS A 13 25.24 -43.59 -37.03
N PRO A 14 25.23 -42.32 -37.46
CA PRO A 14 24.10 -41.45 -37.26
C PRO A 14 22.92 -41.84 -38.16
N THR A 15 21.84 -42.27 -37.56
CA THR A 15 20.54 -42.42 -38.23
C THR A 15 19.93 -41.05 -38.39
N GLY A 16 19.82 -40.59 -39.64
CA GLY A 16 19.10 -39.38 -39.98
C GLY A 16 17.60 -39.53 -39.70
N THR A 17 17.12 -38.83 -38.67
CA THR A 17 15.68 -38.59 -38.47
C THR A 17 15.36 -37.22 -38.96
N GLY A 18 14.48 -37.16 -39.94
CA GLY A 18 14.02 -35.94 -40.60
C GLY A 18 13.44 -34.92 -39.61
N ASN A 19 13.97 -33.74 -39.71
CA ASN A 19 13.55 -32.56 -39.00
C ASN A 19 12.22 -32.06 -39.59
N SER A 20 11.09 -32.61 -39.14
CA SER A 20 9.78 -32.02 -39.36
C SER A 20 9.55 -30.96 -38.27
N SER A 21 9.92 -29.72 -38.56
CA SER A 21 9.51 -28.55 -37.81
C SER A 21 7.98 -28.53 -37.69
N PRO A 22 7.40 -28.44 -36.49
CA PRO A 22 5.98 -28.18 -36.38
C PRO A 22 5.73 -26.73 -36.90
N ARG A 23 5.22 -26.62 -38.14
CA ARG A 23 4.62 -25.39 -38.62
C ARG A 23 3.59 -24.94 -37.57
N GLY A 24 3.86 -23.82 -36.94
CA GLY A 24 2.93 -23.15 -36.07
C GLY A 24 1.58 -22.98 -36.76
N GLN A 25 0.60 -23.74 -36.31
CA GLN A 25 -0.79 -23.41 -36.57
C GLN A 25 -1.08 -22.10 -35.83
N SER A 26 -1.07 -21.01 -36.57
CA SER A 26 -1.73 -19.75 -36.19
C SER A 26 -3.25 -19.99 -36.19
N GLY A 27 -3.73 -20.80 -35.25
CA GLY A 27 -5.13 -20.85 -34.95
C GLY A 27 -5.54 -19.47 -34.45
N SER A 28 -6.45 -18.81 -35.13
CA SER A 28 -7.12 -17.62 -34.66
C SER A 28 -7.76 -17.92 -33.31
N VAL A 29 -7.04 -17.61 -32.23
CA VAL A 29 -7.58 -17.70 -30.87
C VAL A 29 -8.74 -16.70 -30.82
N ASN A 30 -9.96 -17.23 -30.66
CA ASN A 30 -11.15 -16.40 -30.49
C ASN A 30 -10.83 -15.32 -29.46
N PRO A 31 -11.04 -14.03 -29.76
CA PRO A 31 -10.70 -12.93 -28.84
C PRO A 31 -11.32 -13.09 -27.45
N ILE A 32 -12.44 -13.82 -27.35
CA ILE A 32 -13.12 -14.13 -26.09
C ILE A 32 -12.35 -15.20 -25.29
N THR A 33 -11.85 -16.28 -25.91
CA THR A 33 -11.09 -17.32 -25.23
C THR A 33 -9.71 -16.82 -24.79
N GLY A 34 -9.05 -15.96 -25.57
CA GLY A 34 -7.84 -15.27 -25.18
C GLY A 34 -8.03 -14.31 -24.00
N ALA A 35 -9.14 -13.59 -23.96
CA ALA A 35 -9.50 -12.72 -22.83
C ALA A 35 -9.78 -13.53 -21.55
N VAL A 36 -10.48 -14.66 -21.65
CA VAL A 36 -10.81 -15.50 -20.49
C VAL A 36 -9.55 -16.16 -19.91
N SER A 37 -8.63 -16.65 -20.73
CA SER A 37 -7.37 -17.23 -20.24
C SER A 37 -6.45 -16.19 -19.61
N TYR A 38 -6.42 -14.97 -20.15
CA TYR A 38 -5.69 -13.83 -19.58
C TYR A 38 -6.31 -13.37 -18.24
N LEU A 39 -7.65 -13.31 -18.15
CA LEU A 39 -8.38 -13.01 -16.92
C LEU A 39 -8.11 -14.05 -15.83
N ALA A 40 -8.05 -15.33 -16.19
CA ALA A 40 -7.73 -16.40 -15.24
C ALA A 40 -6.32 -16.22 -14.61
N GLY A 41 -5.35 -15.73 -15.38
CA GLY A 41 -4.01 -15.40 -14.87
C GLY A 41 -3.97 -14.16 -13.94
N GLN A 42 -4.94 -13.27 -14.05
CA GLN A 42 -5.03 -12.03 -13.26
C GLN A 42 -6.10 -12.05 -12.16
N LEU A 43 -6.74 -13.18 -11.91
CA LEU A 43 -7.83 -13.35 -10.95
C LEU A 43 -7.56 -12.71 -9.58
N ARG A 44 -6.32 -12.70 -9.12
CA ARG A 44 -5.94 -12.12 -7.83
C ARG A 44 -6.10 -10.59 -7.79
N GLN A 45 -5.64 -9.88 -8.82
CA GLN A 45 -5.76 -8.42 -8.89
C GLN A 45 -7.21 -7.99 -9.16
N ILE A 46 -7.86 -8.69 -10.09
CA ILE A 46 -9.27 -8.42 -10.44
C ILE A 46 -10.19 -8.71 -9.24
N GLY A 47 -9.93 -9.81 -8.50
CA GLY A 47 -10.68 -10.19 -7.31
C GLY A 47 -10.67 -9.10 -6.23
N LEU A 48 -9.55 -8.40 -6.07
CA LEU A 48 -9.39 -7.32 -5.10
C LEU A 48 -10.24 -6.08 -5.47
N PHE A 49 -10.28 -5.72 -6.75
CA PHE A 49 -11.15 -4.64 -7.24
C PHE A 49 -12.63 -5.02 -7.18
N ILE A 50 -12.97 -6.28 -7.49
CA ILE A 50 -14.34 -6.79 -7.35
C ILE A 50 -14.77 -6.72 -5.88
N ALA A 51 -13.93 -7.15 -4.94
CA ALA A 51 -14.22 -7.07 -3.51
C ALA A 51 -14.47 -5.61 -3.07
N LEU A 52 -13.64 -4.67 -3.53
CA LEU A 52 -13.84 -3.25 -3.26
C LEU A 52 -15.20 -2.76 -3.78
N ILE A 53 -15.55 -3.09 -5.03
CA ILE A 53 -16.83 -2.69 -5.63
C ILE A 53 -18.00 -3.30 -4.87
N VAL A 54 -17.92 -4.59 -4.53
CA VAL A 54 -18.98 -5.30 -3.77
C VAL A 54 -19.20 -4.64 -2.41
N ILE A 55 -18.13 -4.29 -1.69
CA ILE A 55 -18.21 -3.64 -0.38
C ILE A 55 -18.81 -2.23 -0.50
N VAL A 56 -18.39 -1.45 -1.52
CA VAL A 56 -18.96 -0.12 -1.79
C VAL A 56 -20.46 -0.23 -2.08
N LEU A 57 -20.87 -1.17 -2.95
CA LEU A 57 -22.27 -1.37 -3.30
C LEU A 57 -23.10 -1.86 -2.09
N PHE A 58 -22.54 -2.77 -1.30
CA PHE A 58 -23.18 -3.23 -0.06
C PHE A 58 -23.49 -2.06 0.88
N PHE A 59 -22.49 -1.22 1.19
CA PHE A 59 -22.73 -0.07 2.04
C PHE A 59 -23.57 1.01 1.36
N GLN A 60 -23.47 1.21 0.05
CA GLN A 60 -24.34 2.15 -0.67
C GLN A 60 -25.83 1.79 -0.52
N ILE A 61 -26.15 0.49 -0.57
CA ILE A 61 -27.53 0.01 -0.40
C ILE A 61 -27.95 0.09 1.08
N THR A 62 -27.11 -0.42 1.99
CA THR A 62 -27.47 -0.51 3.42
C THR A 62 -27.52 0.85 4.13
N THR A 63 -26.79 1.85 3.63
CA THR A 63 -26.79 3.21 4.15
C THR A 63 -27.76 4.14 3.40
N ASN A 64 -28.65 3.60 2.55
CA ASN A 64 -29.58 4.39 1.74
C ASN A 64 -28.91 5.51 0.92
N GLY A 65 -27.78 5.23 0.31
CA GLY A 65 -27.08 6.18 -0.57
C GLY A 65 -26.06 7.09 0.13
N ILE A 66 -25.93 7.07 1.44
CA ILE A 66 -25.02 7.97 2.18
C ILE A 66 -23.56 7.69 1.86
N THR A 67 -23.18 6.41 1.62
CA THR A 67 -21.78 6.02 1.38
C THR A 67 -21.13 6.80 0.22
N LEU A 68 -21.83 7.03 -0.88
CA LEU A 68 -21.36 7.80 -2.03
C LEU A 68 -21.84 9.25 -2.05
N ALA A 69 -22.43 9.77 -0.96
CA ALA A 69 -22.72 11.18 -0.84
C ALA A 69 -21.42 12.00 -0.88
N PRO A 70 -21.37 13.17 -1.56
CA PRO A 70 -20.15 13.99 -1.72
C PRO A 70 -19.42 14.28 -0.41
N ILE A 71 -20.16 14.67 0.62
CA ILE A 71 -19.60 14.91 1.97
C ILE A 71 -18.97 13.65 2.56
N ASN A 72 -19.60 12.48 2.38
CA ASN A 72 -19.08 11.23 2.95
C ASN A 72 -17.85 10.74 2.19
N VAL A 73 -17.80 10.88 0.86
CA VAL A 73 -16.60 10.55 0.07
C VAL A 73 -15.41 11.40 0.50
N SER A 74 -15.63 12.70 0.74
CA SER A 74 -14.61 13.59 1.28
C SER A 74 -14.16 13.13 2.68
N ASN A 75 -15.10 12.85 3.57
CA ASN A 75 -14.82 12.36 4.93
C ASN A 75 -14.09 11.02 4.91
N LEU A 76 -14.44 10.10 4.02
CA LEU A 76 -13.78 8.82 3.87
C LEU A 76 -12.29 8.99 3.54
N VAL A 77 -11.95 9.90 2.62
CA VAL A 77 -10.56 10.21 2.27
C VAL A 77 -9.82 10.81 3.47
N VAL A 78 -10.42 11.82 4.12
CA VAL A 78 -9.80 12.54 5.23
C VAL A 78 -9.61 11.62 6.43
N GLN A 79 -10.67 10.94 6.87
CA GLN A 79 -10.68 10.15 8.11
C GLN A 79 -9.81 8.89 8.02
N ASN A 80 -9.66 8.29 6.83
CA ASN A 80 -8.87 7.06 6.66
C ASN A 80 -7.47 7.32 6.05
N SER A 81 -7.09 8.59 5.89
CA SER A 81 -5.80 8.97 5.30
C SER A 81 -4.60 8.38 6.05
N TYR A 82 -4.64 8.31 7.37
CA TYR A 82 -3.59 7.73 8.18
C TYR A 82 -3.36 6.24 7.88
N ILE A 83 -4.45 5.47 7.65
CA ILE A 83 -4.35 4.06 7.25
C ILE A 83 -3.62 3.93 5.92
N LEU A 84 -3.99 4.77 4.93
CA LEU A 84 -3.37 4.75 3.61
C LEU A 84 -1.90 5.15 3.65
N ILE A 85 -1.54 6.17 4.44
CA ILE A 85 -0.15 6.58 4.66
C ILE A 85 0.64 5.43 5.29
N LEU A 86 0.15 4.85 6.38
CA LEU A 86 0.82 3.74 7.07
C LEU A 86 0.93 2.50 6.18
N ALA A 87 -0.09 2.18 5.38
CA ALA A 87 -0.07 1.04 4.47
C ALA A 87 1.01 1.15 3.39
N ILE A 88 1.33 2.39 2.92
CA ILE A 88 2.42 2.64 1.97
C ILE A 88 3.78 2.27 2.56
N GLY A 89 4.05 2.61 3.82
CA GLY A 89 5.27 2.21 4.51
C GLY A 89 5.27 0.73 4.87
N MET A 90 4.16 0.25 5.41
CA MET A 90 3.99 -1.13 5.89
C MET A 90 4.14 -2.17 4.78
N VAL A 91 3.68 -1.87 3.55
CA VAL A 91 3.83 -2.81 2.44
C VAL A 91 5.30 -3.10 2.12
N MET A 92 6.20 -2.12 2.27
CA MET A 92 7.64 -2.33 2.07
C MET A 92 8.23 -3.22 3.16
N VAL A 93 7.81 -3.02 4.41
CA VAL A 93 8.24 -3.82 5.58
C VAL A 93 7.78 -5.27 5.42
N ILE A 94 6.52 -5.49 5.01
CA ILE A 94 5.95 -6.83 4.79
C ILE A 94 6.59 -7.51 3.58
N ILE A 95 6.85 -6.80 2.48
CA ILE A 95 7.58 -7.36 1.32
C ILE A 95 8.98 -7.85 1.73
N ALA A 96 9.68 -7.15 2.63
CA ALA A 96 10.97 -7.59 3.14
C ALA A 96 10.89 -8.77 4.13
N GLY A 97 9.69 -9.26 4.45
CA GLY A 97 9.48 -10.37 5.39
C GLY A 97 9.45 -9.94 6.86
N HIS A 98 9.24 -8.65 7.15
CA HIS A 98 9.13 -8.12 8.49
C HIS A 98 7.72 -7.60 8.81
N ILE A 99 7.43 -7.43 10.09
CA ILE A 99 6.18 -6.79 10.57
C ILE A 99 6.59 -5.72 11.58
N ASP A 100 5.99 -4.53 11.46
CA ASP A 100 6.17 -3.43 12.40
C ASP A 100 4.87 -3.18 13.18
N LEU A 101 4.91 -3.53 14.46
CA LEU A 101 3.78 -3.34 15.38
C LEU A 101 3.80 -1.98 16.09
N SER A 102 4.86 -1.20 15.92
CA SER A 102 5.04 0.06 16.66
C SER A 102 4.38 1.26 15.99
N VAL A 103 3.97 1.15 14.73
CA VAL A 103 3.55 2.30 13.91
C VAL A 103 2.46 3.15 14.55
N GLY A 104 1.46 2.53 15.20
CA GLY A 104 0.41 3.24 15.90
C GLY A 104 0.92 4.02 17.12
N SER A 105 1.88 3.47 17.85
CA SER A 105 2.51 4.15 18.99
C SER A 105 3.45 5.28 18.55
N VAL A 106 4.12 5.12 17.40
CA VAL A 106 4.94 6.19 16.81
C VAL A 106 4.05 7.33 16.31
N VAL A 107 2.88 7.05 15.72
CA VAL A 107 1.84 8.04 15.40
C VAL A 107 1.45 8.84 16.64
N ALA A 108 1.15 8.15 17.75
CA ALA A 108 0.80 8.80 19.02
C ALA A 108 1.94 9.67 19.54
N PHE A 109 3.16 9.14 19.56
CA PHE A 109 4.33 9.84 20.09
C PHE A 109 4.68 11.08 19.26
N THR A 110 4.69 10.98 17.96
CA THR A 110 4.98 12.13 17.09
C THR A 110 3.86 13.18 17.11
N GLY A 111 2.59 12.76 17.21
CA GLY A 111 1.46 13.66 17.47
C GLY A 111 1.55 14.36 18.82
N ALA A 112 1.97 13.64 19.87
CA ALA A 112 2.22 14.19 21.19
C ALA A 112 3.34 15.24 21.16
N MET A 113 4.47 14.90 20.51
CA MET A 113 5.59 15.84 20.34
C MET A 113 5.20 17.09 19.54
N ALA A 114 4.38 16.95 18.48
CA ALA A 114 3.83 18.10 17.77
C ALA A 114 3.00 18.98 18.72
N GLY A 115 2.15 18.36 19.55
CA GLY A 115 1.37 19.06 20.56
C GLY A 115 2.25 19.88 21.52
N VAL A 116 3.23 19.24 22.14
CA VAL A 116 4.15 19.89 23.08
C VAL A 116 4.94 21.01 22.39
N MET A 117 5.54 20.75 21.22
CA MET A 117 6.37 21.73 20.50
C MET A 117 5.57 22.95 20.06
N ILE A 118 4.35 22.76 19.55
CA ILE A 118 3.53 23.87 19.04
C ILE A 118 2.88 24.66 20.17
N THR A 119 2.29 23.97 21.16
CA THR A 119 1.44 24.65 22.16
C THR A 119 2.18 25.02 23.43
N GLN A 120 3.15 24.21 23.89
CA GLN A 120 3.89 24.47 25.14
C GLN A 120 5.19 25.23 24.88
N TRP A 121 5.94 24.86 23.80
CA TRP A 121 7.19 25.52 23.46
C TRP A 121 7.02 26.71 22.52
N GLY A 122 5.81 26.92 21.97
CA GLY A 122 5.50 28.02 21.07
C GLY A 122 6.23 27.96 19.72
N LEU A 123 6.70 26.78 19.29
CA LEU A 123 7.39 26.65 18.01
C LEU A 123 6.41 26.85 16.85
N PRO A 124 6.84 27.51 15.75
CA PRO A 124 6.08 27.54 14.53
C PRO A 124 5.75 26.12 14.04
N TRP A 125 4.50 25.86 13.67
CA TRP A 125 4.06 24.54 13.27
C TRP A 125 4.88 23.86 12.13
N PRO A 126 5.43 24.60 11.12
CA PRO A 126 6.25 23.95 10.10
C PRO A 126 7.57 23.40 10.67
N VAL A 127 8.15 24.11 11.64
CA VAL A 127 9.37 23.65 12.34
C VAL A 127 9.07 22.41 13.16
N ALA A 128 7.97 22.43 13.92
CA ALA A 128 7.53 21.28 14.71
C ALA A 128 7.24 20.07 13.81
N ALA A 129 6.62 20.27 12.64
CA ALA A 129 6.36 19.18 11.68
C ALA A 129 7.66 18.55 11.18
N VAL A 130 8.67 19.34 10.78
CA VAL A 130 9.98 18.82 10.35
C VAL A 130 10.66 18.05 11.48
N LEU A 131 10.65 18.60 12.71
CA LEU A 131 11.22 17.93 13.88
C LEU A 131 10.52 16.60 14.18
N CYS A 132 9.18 16.52 14.04
CA CYS A 132 8.45 15.26 14.18
C CYS A 132 8.87 14.21 13.15
N LEU A 133 9.11 14.61 11.89
CA LEU A 133 9.63 13.68 10.88
C LEU A 133 11.03 13.18 11.22
N VAL A 134 11.89 14.04 11.76
CA VAL A 134 13.23 13.67 12.27
C VAL A 134 13.11 12.72 13.47
N ILE A 135 12.22 13.00 14.42
CA ILE A 135 11.93 12.10 15.56
C ILE A 135 11.47 10.73 15.05
N GLY A 136 10.55 10.70 14.08
CA GLY A 136 10.12 9.44 13.46
C GLY A 136 11.28 8.67 12.80
N ALA A 137 12.16 9.38 12.08
CA ALA A 137 13.36 8.77 11.49
C ALA A 137 14.31 8.20 12.57
N LEU A 138 14.50 8.88 13.69
CA LEU A 138 15.31 8.41 14.82
C LEU A 138 14.69 7.20 15.50
N VAL A 139 13.36 7.17 15.69
CA VAL A 139 12.63 6.01 16.21
C VAL A 139 12.83 4.81 15.26
N GLY A 140 12.64 5.02 13.97
CA GLY A 140 12.86 3.98 12.97
C GLY A 140 14.32 3.53 12.91
N ALA A 141 15.28 4.43 13.06
CA ALA A 141 16.71 4.11 13.14
C ALA A 141 17.03 3.28 14.37
N TRP A 142 16.45 3.62 15.52
CA TRP A 142 16.61 2.83 16.75
C TRP A 142 16.10 1.40 16.58
N GLN A 143 14.90 1.22 16.03
CA GLN A 143 14.35 -0.11 15.78
C GLN A 143 15.16 -0.86 14.71
N GLY A 144 15.44 -0.19 13.59
CA GLY A 144 16.20 -0.77 12.49
C GLY A 144 17.61 -1.20 12.90
N PHE A 145 18.23 -0.52 13.88
CA PHE A 145 19.52 -0.90 14.43
C PHE A 145 19.49 -2.27 15.11
N TRP A 146 18.54 -2.49 16.00
CA TRP A 146 18.41 -3.78 16.69
C TRP A 146 18.05 -4.92 15.73
N ILE A 147 17.18 -4.64 14.76
CA ILE A 147 16.72 -5.64 13.79
C ILE A 147 17.85 -5.99 12.80
N ALA A 148 18.46 -4.97 12.20
CA ALA A 148 19.38 -5.19 11.09
C ALA A 148 20.81 -5.61 11.54
N TYR A 149 21.28 -5.09 12.66
CA TYR A 149 22.68 -5.32 13.07
C TYR A 149 22.80 -6.35 14.18
N PHE A 150 21.83 -6.44 15.10
CA PHE A 150 21.81 -7.45 16.17
C PHE A 150 21.03 -8.71 15.77
N GLY A 151 20.23 -8.66 14.70
CA GLY A 151 19.49 -9.81 14.22
C GLY A 151 18.28 -10.18 15.11
N ILE A 152 17.82 -9.25 15.96
CA ILE A 152 16.62 -9.49 16.76
C ILE A 152 15.41 -9.50 15.84
N PRO A 153 14.50 -10.50 15.97
CA PRO A 153 13.29 -10.57 15.15
C PRO A 153 12.49 -9.25 15.21
N ALA A 154 12.07 -8.76 14.04
CA ALA A 154 11.44 -7.45 13.91
C ALA A 154 10.20 -7.31 14.79
N PHE A 155 9.36 -8.36 14.88
CA PHE A 155 8.15 -8.31 15.72
C PHE A 155 8.45 -8.11 17.21
N ILE A 156 9.59 -8.62 17.73
CA ILE A 156 10.00 -8.43 19.14
C ILE A 156 10.41 -6.97 19.36
N VAL A 157 11.29 -6.44 18.47
CA VAL A 157 11.76 -5.06 18.61
C VAL A 157 10.62 -4.06 18.47
N THR A 158 9.73 -4.27 17.50
CA THR A 158 8.60 -3.37 17.27
C THR A 158 7.50 -3.49 18.32
N LEU A 159 7.30 -4.68 18.91
CA LEU A 159 6.43 -4.85 20.07
C LEU A 159 6.97 -4.09 21.30
N ALA A 160 8.27 -4.21 21.57
CA ALA A 160 8.92 -3.42 22.63
C ALA A 160 8.83 -1.92 22.32
N GLY A 161 9.05 -1.52 21.06
CA GLY A 161 8.87 -0.15 20.58
C GLY A 161 7.44 0.34 20.75
N MET A 162 6.45 -0.49 20.47
CA MET A 162 5.03 -0.17 20.68
C MET A 162 4.75 0.23 22.14
N LEU A 163 5.24 -0.53 23.09
CA LEU A 163 5.08 -0.22 24.52
C LEU A 163 5.88 1.02 24.92
N ALA A 164 7.14 1.11 24.49
CA ALA A 164 8.04 2.23 24.83
C ALA A 164 7.52 3.56 24.30
N PHE A 165 7.14 3.64 23.00
CA PHE A 165 6.67 4.88 22.39
C PHE A 165 5.22 5.22 22.82
N ARG A 166 4.40 4.23 23.18
CA ARG A 166 3.11 4.48 23.84
C ARG A 166 3.31 5.15 25.19
N GLY A 167 4.21 4.61 26.02
CA GLY A 167 4.58 5.22 27.30
C GLY A 167 5.20 6.62 27.14
N ALA A 168 6.09 6.79 26.15
CA ALA A 168 6.68 8.09 25.85
C ALA A 168 5.61 9.15 25.42
N ALA A 169 4.62 8.75 24.65
CA ALA A 169 3.50 9.64 24.28
C ALA A 169 2.69 10.06 25.53
N GLN A 170 2.41 9.11 26.42
CA GLN A 170 1.71 9.38 27.69
C GLN A 170 2.49 10.31 28.60
N ILE A 171 3.80 10.11 28.72
CA ILE A 171 4.69 10.99 29.51
C ILE A 171 4.74 12.40 28.90
N ALA A 172 4.94 12.51 27.58
CA ALA A 172 5.02 13.80 26.90
C ALA A 172 3.74 14.62 27.06
N LEU A 173 2.58 13.96 27.03
CA LEU A 173 1.28 14.59 27.20
C LEU A 173 0.82 14.65 28.68
N GLN A 174 1.58 14.08 29.63
CA GLN A 174 1.15 13.97 31.03
C GLN A 174 -0.23 13.31 31.18
N ASN A 175 -0.54 12.35 30.31
CA ASN A 175 -1.84 11.70 30.18
C ASN A 175 -3.02 12.65 29.86
N GLN A 176 -2.75 13.87 29.44
CA GLN A 176 -3.76 14.86 29.06
C GLN A 176 -3.83 15.01 27.55
N GLN A 177 -4.90 15.61 27.07
CA GLN A 177 -5.07 15.94 25.67
C GLN A 177 -4.60 17.39 25.45
N ILE A 178 -3.92 17.63 24.32
CA ILE A 178 -3.51 18.97 23.89
C ILE A 178 -4.34 19.38 22.67
N SER A 179 -5.04 20.51 22.80
CA SER A 179 -5.90 21.14 21.79
C SER A 179 -6.12 22.61 22.19
N PRO A 180 -6.43 23.56 21.27
CA PRO A 180 -6.47 23.43 19.82
C PRO A 180 -5.11 23.67 19.15
N PHE A 181 -5.00 23.25 17.88
CA PHE A 181 -3.85 23.54 17.03
C PHE A 181 -4.08 24.73 16.09
N PRO A 182 -3.00 25.44 15.64
CA PRO A 182 -3.09 26.49 14.64
C PRO A 182 -3.73 26.00 13.33
N GLN A 183 -4.49 26.87 12.66
CA GLN A 183 -5.20 26.54 11.42
C GLN A 183 -4.27 25.94 10.34
N GLY A 184 -3.04 26.49 10.19
CA GLY A 184 -2.07 25.97 9.22
C GLY A 184 -1.69 24.51 9.46
N PHE A 185 -1.55 24.09 10.73
CA PHE A 185 -1.28 22.70 11.10
C PHE A 185 -2.50 21.80 10.85
N ARG A 186 -3.69 22.26 11.22
CA ARG A 186 -4.95 21.53 11.00
C ARG A 186 -5.20 21.25 9.52
N ASN A 187 -4.83 22.20 8.65
CA ASN A 187 -5.00 22.06 7.21
C ASN A 187 -4.22 20.87 6.60
N ILE A 188 -3.16 20.38 7.26
CA ILE A 188 -2.43 19.18 6.78
C ILE A 188 -3.35 17.98 6.78
N GLY A 189 -4.18 17.80 7.81
CA GLY A 189 -5.05 16.64 7.98
C GLY A 189 -6.48 16.84 7.47
N SER A 190 -7.07 18.03 7.66
CA SER A 190 -8.49 18.31 7.38
C SER A 190 -8.72 19.49 6.43
N GLY A 191 -7.66 20.13 5.91
CA GLY A 191 -7.78 21.24 4.99
C GLY A 191 -8.10 20.80 3.57
N PHE A 192 -8.61 21.77 2.79
CA PHE A 192 -8.89 21.64 1.36
C PHE A 192 -8.01 22.60 0.57
N LEU A 193 -7.79 22.31 -0.70
CA LEU A 193 -7.12 23.25 -1.60
C LEU A 193 -7.94 24.54 -1.72
N PRO A 194 -7.28 25.69 -2.00
CA PRO A 194 -7.99 26.95 -2.15
C PRO A 194 -9.05 26.87 -3.25
N ALA A 195 -10.25 27.36 -2.95
CA ALA A 195 -11.34 27.41 -3.90
C ALA A 195 -11.06 28.47 -4.98
N PHE A 196 -11.25 28.12 -6.25
CA PHE A 196 -11.18 29.03 -7.40
C PHE A 196 -12.56 29.16 -8.05
N GLY A 197 -13.20 30.32 -7.86
CA GLY A 197 -14.46 30.67 -8.49
C GLY A 197 -15.67 30.61 -7.55
N THR A 198 -16.81 31.07 -8.08
CA THR A 198 -18.10 31.21 -7.38
C THR A 198 -19.15 30.22 -7.89
N THR A 199 -18.75 29.23 -8.69
CA THR A 199 -19.64 28.19 -9.24
C THR A 199 -19.94 27.14 -8.19
N GLY A 200 -21.08 26.47 -8.27
CA GLY A 200 -21.49 25.42 -7.31
C GLY A 200 -20.58 24.19 -7.27
N TYR A 201 -19.53 24.15 -8.08
CA TYR A 201 -18.52 23.08 -8.15
C TYR A 201 -17.13 23.69 -8.09
N GLU A 202 -16.19 22.98 -7.43
CA GLU A 202 -14.80 23.41 -7.32
C GLU A 202 -14.00 23.06 -8.58
N PRO A 203 -13.67 24.07 -9.46
CA PRO A 203 -13.04 23.78 -10.76
C PRO A 203 -11.65 23.17 -10.66
N LEU A 204 -10.86 23.57 -9.64
CA LEU A 204 -9.51 23.04 -9.42
C LEU A 204 -9.51 21.51 -9.25
N THR A 205 -10.49 21.00 -8.51
CA THR A 205 -10.65 19.55 -8.28
C THR A 205 -10.93 18.80 -9.58
N LEU A 206 -11.79 19.35 -10.45
CA LEU A 206 -12.05 18.76 -11.77
C LEU A 206 -10.82 18.79 -12.68
N ILE A 207 -10.07 19.88 -12.65
CA ILE A 207 -8.79 19.99 -13.39
C ILE A 207 -7.78 18.97 -12.89
N LEU A 208 -7.63 18.80 -11.58
CA LEU A 208 -6.75 17.78 -11.01
C LEU A 208 -7.18 16.36 -11.41
N GLY A 209 -8.49 16.07 -11.40
CA GLY A 209 -9.05 14.82 -11.89
C GLY A 209 -8.73 14.57 -13.37
N ALA A 210 -8.85 15.61 -14.20
CA ALA A 210 -8.50 15.55 -15.62
C ALA A 210 -6.99 15.31 -15.83
N ILE A 211 -6.13 16.02 -15.09
CA ILE A 211 -4.67 15.82 -15.14
C ILE A 211 -4.31 14.39 -14.72
N ALA A 212 -4.89 13.89 -13.63
CA ALA A 212 -4.67 12.51 -13.17
C ALA A 212 -5.13 11.50 -14.24
N SER A 213 -6.27 11.73 -14.88
CA SER A 213 -6.80 10.89 -15.96
C SER A 213 -5.86 10.87 -17.18
N VAL A 214 -5.36 12.03 -17.61
CA VAL A 214 -4.38 12.14 -18.71
C VAL A 214 -3.07 11.42 -18.36
N ALA A 215 -2.58 11.58 -17.13
CA ALA A 215 -1.39 10.88 -16.65
C ALA A 215 -1.57 9.34 -16.65
N LEU A 216 -2.73 8.85 -16.23
CA LEU A 216 -3.07 7.41 -16.25
C LEU A 216 -3.14 6.88 -17.69
N ILE A 217 -3.77 7.61 -18.61
CA ILE A 217 -3.81 7.26 -20.03
C ILE A 217 -2.39 7.22 -20.59
N GLY A 218 -1.59 8.28 -20.36
CA GLY A 218 -0.21 8.38 -20.85
C GLY A 218 0.70 7.26 -20.36
N THR A 219 0.63 6.92 -19.05
CA THR A 219 1.41 5.80 -18.48
C THR A 219 0.95 4.44 -19.02
N GLY A 220 -0.35 4.24 -19.22
CA GLY A 220 -0.92 3.03 -19.83
C GLY A 220 -0.47 2.85 -21.28
N LEU A 221 -0.58 3.89 -22.10
CA LEU A 221 -0.14 3.86 -23.50
C LEU A 221 1.37 3.66 -23.62
N ARG A 222 2.17 4.35 -22.76
CA ARG A 222 3.62 4.17 -22.73
C ARG A 222 4.00 2.74 -22.34
N GLY A 223 3.33 2.17 -21.34
CA GLY A 223 3.55 0.78 -20.94
C GLY A 223 3.28 -0.20 -22.08
N ARG A 224 2.19 0.01 -22.83
CA ARG A 224 1.84 -0.79 -24.01
C ARG A 224 2.86 -0.62 -25.15
N ALA A 225 3.30 0.60 -25.43
CA ALA A 225 4.33 0.88 -26.44
C ALA A 225 5.66 0.16 -26.11
N ILE A 226 6.06 0.16 -24.83
CA ILE A 226 7.26 -0.54 -24.37
C ILE A 226 7.11 -2.05 -24.55
N ARG A 227 5.99 -2.66 -24.14
CA ARG A 227 5.74 -4.10 -24.34
C ARG A 227 5.83 -4.50 -25.81
N ARG A 228 5.20 -3.74 -26.70
CA ARG A 228 5.28 -3.97 -28.16
C ARG A 228 6.70 -3.85 -28.69
N LYS A 229 7.47 -2.84 -28.23
CA LYS A 229 8.87 -2.65 -28.64
C LYS A 229 9.75 -3.85 -28.27
N TYR A 230 9.52 -4.49 -27.13
CA TYR A 230 10.27 -5.64 -26.65
C TYR A 230 9.61 -7.00 -26.98
N GLN A 231 8.57 -7.00 -27.85
CA GLN A 231 7.83 -8.21 -28.26
C GLN A 231 7.31 -9.03 -27.07
N LEU A 232 6.98 -8.37 -25.95
CA LEU A 232 6.35 -9.01 -24.81
C LEU A 232 4.86 -9.22 -25.07
N GLU A 233 4.28 -10.24 -24.46
CA GLU A 233 2.84 -10.47 -24.48
C GLU A 233 2.08 -9.22 -24.02
N ASP A 234 1.15 -8.75 -24.85
CA ASP A 234 0.34 -7.56 -24.60
C ASP A 234 -1.10 -7.94 -24.25
N GLU A 235 -1.73 -7.11 -23.44
CA GLU A 235 -3.14 -7.30 -23.12
C GLU A 235 -4.00 -7.18 -24.39
N PRO A 236 -5.11 -7.94 -24.53
CA PRO A 236 -6.07 -7.72 -25.61
C PRO A 236 -6.51 -6.26 -25.67
N PHE A 237 -6.55 -5.69 -26.88
CA PHE A 237 -6.80 -4.26 -27.05
C PHE A 237 -8.13 -3.79 -26.45
N LEU A 238 -9.17 -4.59 -26.61
CA LEU A 238 -10.48 -4.30 -26.04
C LEU A 238 -10.44 -4.26 -24.51
N TRP A 239 -9.73 -5.20 -23.87
CA TRP A 239 -9.55 -5.21 -22.42
C TRP A 239 -8.79 -3.99 -21.91
N PHE A 240 -7.72 -3.60 -22.61
CA PHE A 240 -6.96 -2.40 -22.29
C PHE A 240 -7.83 -1.13 -22.33
N ILE A 241 -8.64 -0.95 -23.40
CA ILE A 241 -9.56 0.19 -23.52
C ILE A 241 -10.60 0.16 -22.41
N THR A 242 -11.26 -0.97 -22.17
CA THR A 242 -12.30 -1.09 -21.15
C THR A 242 -11.76 -0.75 -19.75
N LYS A 243 -10.57 -1.29 -19.41
CA LYS A 243 -9.88 -0.97 -18.15
C LYS A 243 -9.57 0.53 -18.04
N MET A 244 -9.08 1.13 -19.12
CA MET A 244 -8.71 2.54 -19.17
C MET A 244 -9.93 3.45 -19.02
N VAL A 245 -10.99 3.20 -19.80
CA VAL A 245 -12.26 3.95 -19.73
C VAL A 245 -12.86 3.86 -18.33
N PHE A 246 -12.92 2.65 -17.75
CA PHE A 246 -13.43 2.45 -16.40
C PHE A 246 -12.62 3.21 -15.36
N THR A 247 -11.28 3.15 -15.44
CA THR A 247 -10.41 3.84 -14.48
C THR A 247 -10.55 5.36 -14.58
N VAL A 248 -10.60 5.91 -15.80
CA VAL A 248 -10.80 7.34 -16.04
C VAL A 248 -12.19 7.78 -15.55
N ALA A 249 -13.23 7.02 -15.88
CA ALA A 249 -14.59 7.31 -15.42
C ALA A 249 -14.69 7.31 -13.89
N LEU A 250 -14.03 6.36 -13.22
CA LEU A 250 -13.99 6.29 -11.76
C LEU A 250 -13.25 7.50 -11.15
N VAL A 251 -12.08 7.87 -11.70
CA VAL A 251 -11.32 9.04 -11.22
C VAL A 251 -12.11 10.33 -11.41
N MET A 252 -12.75 10.50 -12.56
CA MET A 252 -13.59 11.69 -12.83
C MET A 252 -14.83 11.71 -11.98
N TYR A 253 -15.46 10.56 -11.71
CA TYR A 253 -16.63 10.46 -10.84
C TYR A 253 -16.28 10.83 -9.38
N ILE A 254 -15.18 10.29 -8.84
CA ILE A 254 -14.70 10.67 -7.50
C ILE A 254 -14.33 12.16 -7.48
N GLY A 255 -13.64 12.66 -8.50
CA GLY A 255 -13.32 14.08 -8.65
C GLY A 255 -14.56 14.95 -8.66
N PHE A 256 -15.62 14.55 -9.35
CA PHE A 256 -16.91 15.24 -9.37
C PHE A 256 -17.57 15.24 -7.98
N LEU A 257 -17.58 14.12 -7.25
CA LEU A 257 -18.13 14.06 -5.90
C LEU A 257 -17.36 14.98 -4.94
N LEU A 258 -16.02 15.01 -5.00
CA LEU A 258 -15.21 15.92 -4.19
C LEU A 258 -15.45 17.38 -4.56
N ALA A 259 -15.53 17.71 -5.86
CA ALA A 259 -15.81 19.04 -6.37
C ALA A 259 -17.19 19.57 -5.95
N SER A 260 -18.16 18.66 -5.76
CA SER A 260 -19.53 18.97 -5.32
C SER A 260 -19.66 19.27 -3.84
N TYR A 261 -18.58 19.13 -3.04
CA TYR A 261 -18.60 19.43 -1.59
C TYR A 261 -17.65 20.59 -1.25
N SER A 262 -16.40 20.30 -0.96
CA SER A 262 -15.39 21.30 -0.54
C SER A 262 -14.12 21.25 -1.40
N GLY A 263 -14.14 20.49 -2.47
CA GLY A 263 -12.99 20.31 -3.35
C GLY A 263 -12.02 19.22 -2.87
N THR A 264 -10.78 19.31 -3.33
CA THR A 264 -9.74 18.30 -3.06
C THR A 264 -9.15 18.47 -1.65
N PRO A 265 -9.26 17.48 -0.76
CA PRO A 265 -8.55 17.50 0.51
C PRO A 265 -7.03 17.55 0.31
N ILE A 266 -6.32 18.35 1.09
CA ILE A 266 -4.85 18.47 1.03
C ILE A 266 -4.20 17.10 1.25
N VAL A 267 -4.74 16.30 2.17
CA VAL A 267 -4.23 14.95 2.44
C VAL A 267 -4.32 14.01 1.25
N LEU A 268 -5.29 14.20 0.34
CA LEU A 268 -5.37 13.42 -0.91
C LEU A 268 -4.20 13.73 -1.84
N VAL A 269 -3.75 14.98 -1.89
CA VAL A 269 -2.55 15.38 -2.64
C VAL A 269 -1.31 14.73 -2.02
N VAL A 270 -1.18 14.77 -0.70
CA VAL A 270 -0.08 14.10 0.03
C VAL A 270 -0.07 12.60 -0.29
N LEU A 271 -1.22 11.92 -0.23
CA LEU A 271 -1.37 10.52 -0.60
C LEU A 271 -0.98 10.24 -2.05
N ALA A 272 -1.44 11.08 -2.99
CA ALA A 272 -1.10 10.93 -4.41
C ALA A 272 0.42 11.02 -4.64
N VAL A 273 1.09 12.00 -4.02
CA VAL A 273 2.55 12.13 -4.05
C VAL A 273 3.24 10.90 -3.47
N LEU A 274 2.80 10.43 -2.30
CA LEU A 274 3.37 9.23 -1.67
C LEU A 274 3.18 7.99 -2.56
N VAL A 275 1.99 7.77 -3.11
CA VAL A 275 1.73 6.63 -4.01
C VAL A 275 2.64 6.66 -5.23
N VAL A 276 2.82 7.83 -5.86
CA VAL A 276 3.70 7.98 -7.02
C VAL A 276 5.15 7.71 -6.62
N VAL A 277 5.66 8.39 -5.59
CA VAL A 277 7.05 8.26 -5.13
C VAL A 277 7.36 6.81 -4.73
N TYR A 278 6.54 6.22 -3.88
CA TYR A 278 6.79 4.85 -3.40
C TYR A 278 6.57 3.79 -4.47
N SER A 279 5.63 3.99 -5.40
CA SER A 279 5.50 3.11 -6.58
C SER A 279 6.73 3.18 -7.47
N MET A 280 7.31 4.37 -7.68
CA MET A 280 8.55 4.55 -8.44
C MET A 280 9.74 3.93 -7.71
N VAL A 281 9.86 4.16 -6.40
CA VAL A 281 10.93 3.57 -5.57
C VAL A 281 10.87 2.05 -5.64
N MET A 282 9.71 1.45 -5.43
CA MET A 282 9.58 0.00 -5.41
C MET A 282 9.78 -0.65 -6.78
N LYS A 283 9.34 -0.01 -7.87
CA LYS A 283 9.45 -0.60 -9.22
C LYS A 283 10.78 -0.30 -9.91
N ASN A 284 11.31 0.91 -9.74
CA ASN A 284 12.39 1.42 -10.60
C ASN A 284 13.74 1.57 -9.89
N SER A 285 13.76 1.62 -8.53
CA SER A 285 15.01 1.83 -7.80
C SER A 285 15.74 0.52 -7.47
N VAL A 286 17.04 0.64 -7.21
CA VAL A 286 17.86 -0.47 -6.68
C VAL A 286 17.36 -0.88 -5.29
N PHE A 287 16.95 0.09 -4.47
CA PHE A 287 16.42 -0.17 -3.13
C PHE A 287 15.16 -1.05 -3.18
N GLY A 288 14.19 -0.73 -4.04
CA GLY A 288 12.98 -1.54 -4.20
C GLY A 288 13.29 -2.97 -4.62
N ARG A 289 14.20 -3.15 -5.61
CA ARG A 289 14.63 -4.50 -6.02
C ARG A 289 15.28 -5.29 -4.89
N HIS A 290 16.10 -4.64 -4.06
CA HIS A 290 16.70 -5.27 -2.88
C HIS A 290 15.66 -5.67 -1.84
N VAL A 291 14.63 -4.84 -1.60
CA VAL A 291 13.51 -5.18 -0.70
C VAL A 291 12.79 -6.44 -1.16
N TYR A 292 12.46 -6.55 -2.46
CA TYR A 292 11.85 -7.77 -3.02
C TYR A 292 12.78 -8.98 -2.94
N ALA A 293 14.10 -8.79 -3.19
CA ALA A 293 15.08 -9.88 -3.12
C ALA A 293 15.20 -10.44 -1.69
N ILE A 294 15.29 -9.56 -0.69
CA ILE A 294 15.37 -9.95 0.73
C ILE A 294 14.13 -10.77 1.14
N GLY A 295 12.93 -10.28 0.81
CA GLY A 295 11.70 -10.99 1.15
C GLY A 295 11.47 -12.27 0.34
N GLY A 296 12.05 -12.37 -0.85
CA GLY A 296 11.98 -13.59 -1.67
C GLY A 296 12.88 -14.72 -1.15
N ASN A 297 14.15 -14.40 -0.91
CA ASN A 297 15.11 -15.33 -0.30
C ASN A 297 16.31 -14.51 0.25
N LEU A 298 16.36 -14.37 1.57
CA LEU A 298 17.39 -13.62 2.26
C LEU A 298 18.82 -14.13 1.94
N HIS A 299 19.04 -15.45 2.01
CA HIS A 299 20.36 -16.04 1.75
C HIS A 299 20.80 -15.85 0.29
N ALA A 300 19.90 -16.03 -0.67
CA ALA A 300 20.21 -15.79 -2.08
C ALA A 300 20.53 -14.29 -2.32
N ALA A 301 19.81 -13.37 -1.67
CA ALA A 301 20.10 -11.95 -1.75
C ALA A 301 21.49 -11.60 -1.19
N GLU A 302 21.88 -12.18 -0.06
CA GLU A 302 23.20 -12.00 0.54
C GLU A 302 24.32 -12.53 -0.38
N LEU A 303 24.16 -13.73 -0.89
CA LEU A 303 25.13 -14.32 -1.84
C LEU A 303 25.24 -13.52 -3.15
N SER A 304 24.18 -12.81 -3.53
CA SER A 304 24.16 -11.91 -4.69
C SER A 304 24.75 -10.51 -4.38
N GLY A 305 25.34 -10.31 -3.19
CA GLY A 305 25.99 -9.07 -2.79
C GLY A 305 25.06 -7.95 -2.30
N VAL A 306 23.79 -8.25 -2.04
CA VAL A 306 22.86 -7.27 -1.45
C VAL A 306 23.29 -6.98 0.01
N LYS A 307 23.45 -5.71 0.35
CA LYS A 307 23.78 -5.28 1.72
C LYS A 307 22.51 -5.33 2.59
N THR A 308 22.02 -6.55 2.93
CA THR A 308 20.75 -6.81 3.58
C THR A 308 20.56 -6.01 4.87
N LYS A 309 21.59 -5.94 5.73
CA LYS A 309 21.56 -5.16 6.97
C LYS A 309 21.27 -3.67 6.72
N ARG A 310 21.94 -3.06 5.72
CA ARG A 310 21.71 -1.65 5.39
C ARG A 310 20.31 -1.40 4.82
N VAL A 311 19.84 -2.31 3.97
CA VAL A 311 18.49 -2.19 3.38
C VAL A 311 17.42 -2.31 4.46
N THR A 312 17.52 -3.30 5.35
CA THR A 312 16.61 -3.48 6.49
C THR A 312 16.64 -2.27 7.43
N PHE A 313 17.81 -1.74 7.76
CA PHE A 313 17.93 -0.53 8.57
C PHE A 313 17.18 0.65 7.95
N LEU A 314 17.44 0.95 6.67
CA LEU A 314 16.79 2.05 5.96
C LEU A 314 15.29 1.85 5.80
N LEU A 315 14.84 0.61 5.72
CA LEU A 315 13.42 0.24 5.66
C LEU A 315 12.69 0.69 6.93
N PHE A 316 13.26 0.43 8.12
CA PHE A 316 12.67 0.86 9.39
C PHE A 316 12.80 2.37 9.61
N VAL A 317 13.90 3.01 9.21
CA VAL A 317 14.02 4.48 9.21
C VAL A 317 12.88 5.09 8.38
N ASN A 318 12.66 4.57 7.17
CA ASN A 318 11.56 5.02 6.31
C ASN A 318 10.19 4.80 6.97
N MET A 319 9.97 3.65 7.62
CA MET A 319 8.71 3.36 8.29
C MET A 319 8.45 4.33 9.45
N GLY A 320 9.49 4.70 10.20
CA GLY A 320 9.41 5.72 11.24
C GLY A 320 9.00 7.10 10.71
N VAL A 321 9.57 7.53 9.56
CA VAL A 321 9.19 8.80 8.89
C VAL A 321 7.73 8.76 8.44
N ILE A 322 7.28 7.66 7.82
CA ILE A 322 5.89 7.48 7.37
C ILE A 322 4.92 7.49 8.56
N SER A 323 5.30 6.84 9.67
CA SER A 323 4.50 6.85 10.90
C SER A 323 4.40 8.26 11.51
N ALA A 324 5.48 9.03 11.48
CA ALA A 324 5.45 10.42 11.91
C ALA A 324 4.57 11.31 11.03
N LEU A 325 4.63 11.11 9.70
CA LEU A 325 3.76 11.83 8.77
C LEU A 325 2.28 11.49 9.02
N ALA A 326 1.97 10.21 9.23
CA ALA A 326 0.62 9.78 9.61
C ALA A 326 0.17 10.41 10.95
N GLY A 327 1.11 10.54 11.90
CA GLY A 327 0.88 11.20 13.19
C GLY A 327 0.53 12.68 13.05
N LEU A 328 1.28 13.42 12.22
CA LEU A 328 1.00 14.82 11.92
C LEU A 328 -0.37 15.01 11.25
N VAL A 329 -0.67 14.18 10.24
CA VAL A 329 -1.96 14.20 9.53
C VAL A 329 -3.11 13.90 10.48
N PHE A 330 -3.00 12.84 11.28
CA PHE A 330 -4.04 12.42 12.21
C PHE A 330 -4.29 13.47 13.32
N THR A 331 -3.22 14.00 13.92
CA THR A 331 -3.30 15.05 14.94
C THR A 331 -3.89 16.35 14.38
N GLY A 332 -3.48 16.72 13.16
CA GLY A 332 -4.05 17.89 12.45
C GLY A 332 -5.53 17.70 12.11
N GLN A 333 -5.93 16.49 11.68
CA GLN A 333 -7.31 16.14 11.37
C GLN A 333 -8.22 16.23 12.59
N LEU A 334 -7.82 15.63 13.71
CA LEU A 334 -8.60 15.65 14.94
C LEU A 334 -8.52 16.99 15.67
N ASN A 335 -7.58 17.87 15.31
CA ASN A 335 -7.25 19.06 16.08
C ASN A 335 -6.91 18.75 17.54
N LEU A 336 -6.33 17.57 17.77
CA LEU A 336 -6.14 17.00 19.10
C LEU A 336 -4.96 16.05 19.13
N ALA A 337 -4.01 16.23 20.06
CA ALA A 337 -3.04 15.23 20.43
C ALA A 337 -3.56 14.46 21.66
N SER A 338 -3.63 13.13 21.57
CA SER A 338 -4.19 12.28 22.63
C SER A 338 -3.25 11.13 22.96
N PRO A 339 -3.11 10.73 24.22
CA PRO A 339 -2.34 9.54 24.64
C PRO A 339 -2.84 8.23 24.02
N SER A 340 -4.14 8.16 23.70
CA SER A 340 -4.78 6.99 23.07
C SER A 340 -4.76 7.04 21.54
N ALA A 341 -4.20 8.07 20.92
CA ALA A 341 -4.06 8.15 19.47
C ALA A 341 -3.33 6.91 18.91
N GLY A 342 -3.68 6.50 17.71
CA GLY A 342 -3.00 5.41 17.03
C GLY A 342 -3.25 4.00 17.60
N ASN A 343 -4.20 3.80 18.52
CA ASN A 343 -4.53 2.46 18.99
C ASN A 343 -5.13 1.61 17.87
N GLY A 344 -4.49 0.47 17.57
CA GLY A 344 -4.92 -0.48 16.54
C GLY A 344 -4.57 -0.06 15.11
N PHE A 345 -3.88 1.07 14.90
CA PHE A 345 -3.49 1.53 13.56
C PHE A 345 -2.51 0.57 12.89
N GLU A 346 -1.66 -0.09 13.68
CA GLU A 346 -0.78 -1.16 13.21
C GLU A 346 -1.59 -2.30 12.59
N LEU A 347 -2.69 -2.69 13.21
CA LEU A 347 -3.54 -3.77 12.72
C LEU A 347 -4.28 -3.35 11.43
N ASP A 348 -4.80 -2.14 11.37
CA ASP A 348 -5.45 -1.60 10.17
C ASP A 348 -4.46 -1.49 9.00
N ALA A 349 -3.22 -1.04 9.25
CA ALA A 349 -2.18 -0.96 8.23
C ALA A 349 -1.73 -2.35 7.72
N ILE A 350 -1.53 -3.30 8.62
CA ILE A 350 -1.19 -4.70 8.29
C ILE A 350 -2.33 -5.34 7.49
N ALA A 351 -3.58 -5.17 7.95
CA ALA A 351 -4.76 -5.67 7.27
C ALA A 351 -4.89 -5.09 5.86
N ALA A 352 -4.69 -3.78 5.69
CA ALA A 352 -4.68 -3.12 4.40
C ALA A 352 -3.67 -3.75 3.44
N VAL A 353 -2.47 -4.05 3.90
CA VAL A 353 -1.40 -4.63 3.08
C VAL A 353 -1.70 -6.09 2.72
N PHE A 354 -2.20 -6.90 3.63
CA PHE A 354 -2.54 -8.30 3.34
C PHE A 354 -3.79 -8.44 2.47
N ILE A 355 -4.85 -7.68 2.75
CA ILE A 355 -6.02 -7.58 1.89
C ILE A 355 -5.58 -7.09 0.50
N GLY A 356 -4.65 -6.12 0.45
CA GLY A 356 -4.04 -5.62 -0.78
C GLY A 356 -3.18 -6.62 -1.56
N GLY A 357 -3.06 -7.86 -1.06
CA GLY A 357 -2.43 -8.98 -1.75
C GLY A 357 -0.92 -9.12 -1.53
N ALA A 358 -0.35 -8.53 -0.47
CA ALA A 358 0.99 -8.87 -0.06
C ALA A 358 1.05 -10.29 0.54
N ALA A 359 2.17 -10.98 0.33
CA ALA A 359 2.35 -12.31 0.88
C ALA A 359 2.87 -12.24 2.32
N VAL A 360 2.31 -13.06 3.21
CA VAL A 360 2.77 -13.19 4.61
C VAL A 360 4.25 -13.64 4.66
N THR A 361 4.68 -14.44 3.67
CA THR A 361 6.06 -14.95 3.57
C THR A 361 7.05 -13.92 3.01
N GLY A 362 6.62 -12.72 2.65
CA GLY A 362 7.44 -11.72 1.98
C GLY A 362 7.59 -11.92 0.46
N GLY A 363 8.35 -11.06 -0.19
CA GLY A 363 8.71 -11.12 -1.61
C GLY A 363 7.61 -10.73 -2.60
N ILE A 364 6.38 -10.58 -2.15
CA ILE A 364 5.21 -10.26 -3.00
C ILE A 364 4.38 -9.17 -2.35
N GLY A 365 4.03 -8.15 -3.13
CA GLY A 365 3.19 -7.03 -2.71
C GLY A 365 3.34 -5.84 -3.66
N THR A 366 2.43 -4.91 -3.61
CA THR A 366 2.51 -3.66 -4.38
C THR A 366 1.92 -2.50 -3.59
N VAL A 367 2.46 -1.30 -3.79
CA VAL A 367 1.93 -0.08 -3.19
C VAL A 367 0.45 0.14 -3.59
N THR A 368 0.14 -0.08 -4.87
CA THR A 368 -1.25 0.04 -5.36
C THR A 368 -2.20 -0.95 -4.66
N GLY A 369 -1.73 -2.21 -4.45
CA GLY A 369 -2.50 -3.20 -3.71
C GLY A 369 -2.77 -2.76 -2.28
N ALA A 370 -1.76 -2.27 -1.56
CA ALA A 370 -1.90 -1.77 -0.20
C ALA A 370 -2.89 -0.59 -0.11
N ILE A 371 -2.90 0.31 -1.10
CA ILE A 371 -3.89 1.40 -1.17
C ILE A 371 -5.30 0.85 -1.36
N VAL A 372 -5.51 -0.10 -2.27
CA VAL A 372 -6.85 -0.71 -2.46
C VAL A 372 -7.30 -1.45 -1.19
N GLY A 373 -6.40 -2.18 -0.53
CA GLY A 373 -6.69 -2.83 0.75
C GLY A 373 -7.00 -1.81 1.86
N GLY A 374 -6.27 -0.70 1.92
CA GLY A 374 -6.53 0.40 2.84
C GLY A 374 -7.88 1.09 2.58
N LEU A 375 -8.27 1.25 1.31
CA LEU A 375 -9.60 1.74 0.96
C LEU A 375 -10.70 0.76 1.40
N ILE A 376 -10.49 -0.55 1.25
CA ILE A 376 -11.43 -1.56 1.76
C ILE A 376 -11.63 -1.42 3.27
N ILE A 377 -10.53 -1.33 4.05
CA ILE A 377 -10.62 -1.12 5.51
C ILE A 377 -11.30 0.22 5.82
N GLY A 378 -10.95 1.29 5.11
CA GLY A 378 -11.54 2.62 5.30
C GLY A 378 -13.04 2.64 5.03
N ILE A 379 -13.49 1.97 3.95
CA ILE A 379 -14.92 1.88 3.61
C ILE A 379 -15.67 1.00 4.63
N LEU A 380 -15.05 -0.08 5.11
CA LEU A 380 -15.60 -0.89 6.20
C LEU A 380 -15.79 -0.04 7.47
N ASN A 381 -14.75 0.68 7.90
CA ASN A 381 -14.82 1.56 9.07
C ASN A 381 -15.92 2.63 8.91
N ASN A 382 -15.93 3.34 7.77
CA ASN A 382 -16.89 4.40 7.49
C ASN A 382 -18.31 3.86 7.38
N GLY A 383 -18.53 2.79 6.60
CA GLY A 383 -19.86 2.19 6.42
C GLY A 383 -20.46 1.63 7.71
N MET A 384 -19.65 0.93 8.51
CA MET A 384 -20.08 0.45 9.84
C MET A 384 -20.42 1.62 10.78
N SER A 385 -19.64 2.70 10.74
CA SER A 385 -19.90 3.90 11.55
C SER A 385 -21.21 4.59 11.16
N ILE A 386 -21.52 4.69 9.85
CA ILE A 386 -22.79 5.24 9.36
C ILE A 386 -23.97 4.39 9.83
N LEU A 387 -23.81 3.06 9.87
CA LEU A 387 -24.83 2.12 10.36
C LEU A 387 -24.96 2.10 11.89
N GLY A 388 -24.15 2.89 12.63
CA GLY A 388 -24.18 2.93 14.09
C GLY A 388 -23.58 1.69 14.76
N VAL A 389 -22.77 0.91 14.05
CA VAL A 389 -22.10 -0.27 14.61
C VAL A 389 -21.03 0.19 15.61
N GLY A 390 -21.12 -0.29 16.86
CA GLY A 390 -20.16 0.05 17.92
C GLY A 390 -18.72 -0.36 17.59
N THR A 391 -17.76 0.35 18.17
CA THR A 391 -16.32 0.15 17.89
C THR A 391 -15.82 -1.25 18.23
N GLU A 392 -16.42 -1.90 19.21
CA GLU A 392 -16.16 -3.28 19.62
C GLU A 392 -16.53 -4.28 18.52
N TYR A 393 -17.70 -4.11 17.89
CA TYR A 393 -18.12 -4.93 16.74
C TYR A 393 -17.31 -4.64 15.48
N GLN A 394 -16.92 -3.36 15.26
CA GLN A 394 -16.04 -2.99 14.15
C GLN A 394 -14.69 -3.73 14.28
N SER A 395 -14.12 -3.79 15.48
CA SER A 395 -12.86 -4.50 15.74
C SER A 395 -12.99 -6.00 15.51
N LEU A 396 -14.09 -6.62 15.95
CA LEU A 396 -14.38 -8.05 15.71
C LEU A 396 -14.48 -8.33 14.20
N ILE A 397 -15.28 -7.55 13.47
CA ILE A 397 -15.50 -7.72 12.03
C ILE A 397 -14.18 -7.56 11.27
N LYS A 398 -13.37 -6.52 11.57
CA LYS A 398 -12.05 -6.33 10.95
C LYS A 398 -11.13 -7.51 11.18
N GLY A 399 -11.09 -8.04 12.39
CA GLY A 399 -10.30 -9.23 12.72
C GLY A 399 -10.71 -10.45 11.90
N LEU A 400 -12.01 -10.70 11.77
CA LEU A 400 -12.54 -11.80 10.95
C LEU A 400 -12.27 -11.60 9.44
N VAL A 401 -12.41 -10.37 8.94
CA VAL A 401 -12.09 -10.04 7.54
C VAL A 401 -10.61 -10.26 7.25
N LEU A 402 -9.71 -9.82 8.14
CA LEU A 402 -8.29 -10.06 8.02
C LEU A 402 -7.96 -11.55 8.00
N LEU A 403 -8.52 -12.31 8.94
CA LEU A 403 -8.31 -13.77 9.02
C LEU A 403 -8.80 -14.46 7.75
N ALA A 404 -9.99 -14.09 7.24
CA ALA A 404 -10.55 -14.63 6.01
C ALA A 404 -9.65 -14.32 4.79
N ALA A 405 -9.16 -13.08 4.68
CA ALA A 405 -8.27 -12.68 3.58
C ALA A 405 -6.95 -13.47 3.58
N VAL A 406 -6.31 -13.62 4.74
CA VAL A 406 -5.05 -14.38 4.88
C VAL A 406 -5.30 -15.88 4.66
N ALA A 407 -6.36 -16.44 5.21
CA ALA A 407 -6.72 -17.85 5.02
C ALA A 407 -6.95 -18.17 3.53
N PHE A 408 -7.65 -17.28 2.82
CA PHE A 408 -7.88 -17.41 1.37
C PHE A 408 -6.57 -17.38 0.57
N ASP A 409 -5.64 -16.47 0.90
CA ASP A 409 -4.31 -16.42 0.23
C ASP A 409 -3.53 -17.72 0.45
N VAL A 410 -3.48 -18.22 1.70
CA VAL A 410 -2.79 -19.47 2.04
C VAL A 410 -3.42 -20.67 1.34
N PHE A 411 -4.75 -20.76 1.33
CA PHE A 411 -5.48 -21.84 0.66
C PHE A 411 -5.20 -21.87 -0.85
N ASN A 412 -5.25 -20.72 -1.51
CA ASN A 412 -4.97 -20.63 -2.95
C ASN A 412 -3.53 -21.01 -3.29
N LYS A 413 -2.55 -20.63 -2.47
CA LYS A 413 -1.14 -21.03 -2.65
C LYS A 413 -0.95 -22.55 -2.51
N ARG A 414 -1.59 -23.17 -1.51
CA ARG A 414 -1.55 -24.64 -1.32
C ARG A 414 -2.15 -25.37 -2.52
N ARG A 415 -3.29 -24.91 -3.04
CA ARG A 415 -3.95 -25.48 -4.20
C ARG A 415 -3.10 -25.36 -5.47
N ALA A 416 -2.47 -24.20 -5.70
CA ALA A 416 -1.56 -23.99 -6.83
C ALA A 416 -0.27 -24.85 -6.74
N ALA A 417 0.22 -25.13 -5.54
CA ALA A 417 1.36 -26.01 -5.33
C ALA A 417 1.00 -27.49 -5.55
N SER A 418 -0.22 -27.93 -5.21
CA SER A 418 -0.68 -29.31 -5.42
C SER A 418 -0.98 -29.62 -6.90
N SER A 419 -1.35 -28.63 -7.70
CA SER A 419 -1.60 -28.82 -9.14
C SER A 419 -0.33 -28.85 -10.01
N ARG A 420 0.86 -28.64 -9.42
CA ARG A 420 2.17 -28.72 -10.07
C ARG A 420 2.90 -30.04 -9.77
N LYS A 421 2.34 -30.89 -8.92
CA LYS A 421 2.78 -32.28 -8.68
C LYS A 421 1.91 -33.23 -9.48
#